data_e60a1183bb88ab5992dd947c9b596488
#
_entry.id   e60a1183bb88ab5992dd947c9b596488
#
_cell.length_a   1.000
_cell.length_b   1.000
_cell.length_c   1.000
_cell.angle_alpha   90.00
_cell.angle_beta   90.00
_cell.angle_gamma   90.00
#
_symmetry.space_group_name_H-M   'P 1'
#
loop_
_entity.id
_entity.type
_entity.pdbx_description
1 polymer ?
#
loop_
_entity_poly.entity_id
_entity_poly.type
_entity_poly.pdbx_seq_one_letter_code
_entity_poly.pdbx_strand_id
1 'polypeptide(L)'
;MSKKVLIIIIAAFVMMIGMMGAGFYLIMKQMNNAVAQVQRQNTEETVTEEQTPPEKEESNIGPMYKLDTMIVNLADQGGKRYLRITMEFELKPLEQHEVTEVVEELDKRLPQLRDAILMILPAKQYADISTTAGKIALRDEIMAKLNGYLKKGQISTIYFTEFVVQ
;
A
#
# COMPACT_ATOMS: atom_id res chain seq x y z
N MET A 1 -57.99 16.74 -17.11
CA MET A 1 -56.84 17.67 -17.22
C MET A 1 -57.10 18.61 -18.38
N SER A 2 -57.01 19.92 -18.20
CA SER A 2 -57.24 20.86 -19.29
C SER A 2 -56.09 20.80 -20.30
N LYS A 3 -56.39 20.91 -21.62
CA LYS A 3 -55.37 20.89 -22.70
C LYS A 3 -54.21 21.88 -22.43
N LYS A 4 -54.47 22.97 -21.72
CA LYS A 4 -53.49 23.98 -21.35
C LYS A 4 -52.46 23.45 -20.33
N VAL A 5 -52.89 22.65 -19.35
CA VAL A 5 -51.98 22.04 -18.35
C VAL A 5 -51.08 21.02 -19.00
N LEU A 6 -51.58 20.23 -19.95
CA LEU A 6 -50.79 19.26 -20.70
C LEU A 6 -49.67 19.93 -21.51
N ILE A 7 -49.97 21.05 -22.16
CA ILE A 7 -49.01 21.83 -22.96
C ILE A 7 -47.90 22.41 -22.07
N ILE A 8 -48.22 22.88 -20.85
CA ILE A 8 -47.25 23.42 -19.92
C ILE A 8 -46.30 22.33 -19.42
N ILE A 9 -46.83 21.12 -19.13
CA ILE A 9 -45.99 19.97 -18.69
C ILE A 9 -45.03 19.53 -19.80
N ILE A 10 -45.51 19.47 -21.05
CA ILE A 10 -44.66 19.10 -22.20
C ILE A 10 -43.56 20.15 -22.41
N ALA A 11 -43.90 21.44 -22.34
CA ALA A 11 -42.93 22.54 -22.49
C ALA A 11 -41.85 22.50 -21.39
N ALA A 12 -42.24 22.23 -20.13
CA ALA A 12 -41.30 22.09 -19.01
C ALA A 12 -40.38 20.88 -19.20
N PHE A 13 -40.89 19.76 -19.71
CA PHE A 13 -40.11 18.54 -19.98
C PHE A 13 -39.08 18.74 -21.12
N VAL A 14 -39.47 19.42 -22.20
CA VAL A 14 -38.56 19.78 -23.30
C VAL A 14 -37.46 20.73 -22.82
N MET A 15 -37.77 21.69 -21.93
CA MET A 15 -36.81 22.62 -21.39
C MET A 15 -35.79 21.89 -20.47
N MET A 16 -36.23 20.91 -19.69
CA MET A 16 -35.36 20.10 -18.86
C MET A 16 -34.39 19.24 -19.66
N ILE A 17 -34.84 18.62 -20.74
CA ILE A 17 -33.98 17.83 -21.65
C ILE A 17 -32.95 18.74 -22.35
N GLY A 18 -33.35 19.95 -22.76
CA GLY A 18 -32.43 20.93 -23.35
C GLY A 18 -31.29 21.35 -22.40
N MET A 19 -31.60 21.57 -21.12
CA MET A 19 -30.58 21.90 -20.11
C MET A 19 -29.60 20.74 -19.85
N MET A 20 -30.09 19.49 -19.81
CA MET A 20 -29.20 18.31 -19.66
C MET A 20 -28.28 18.13 -20.88
N GLY A 21 -28.79 18.35 -22.10
CA GLY A 21 -27.99 18.26 -23.32
C GLY A 21 -26.88 19.31 -23.40
N ALA A 22 -27.15 20.54 -22.99
CA ALA A 22 -26.18 21.63 -22.98
C ALA A 22 -25.07 21.38 -21.94
N GLY A 23 -25.42 20.87 -20.75
CA GLY A 23 -24.43 20.49 -19.72
C GLY A 23 -23.50 19.37 -20.18
N PHE A 24 -24.04 18.32 -20.78
CA PHE A 24 -23.25 17.21 -21.33
C PHE A 24 -22.32 17.63 -22.48
N TYR A 25 -22.80 18.53 -23.36
CA TYR A 25 -21.99 19.07 -24.45
C TYR A 25 -20.79 19.88 -23.95
N LEU A 26 -20.95 20.68 -22.88
CA LEU A 26 -19.88 21.48 -22.29
C LEU A 26 -18.83 20.58 -21.63
N ILE A 27 -19.25 19.50 -20.94
CA ILE A 27 -18.34 18.52 -20.32
C ILE A 27 -17.54 17.76 -21.40
N MET A 28 -18.20 17.35 -22.48
CA MET A 28 -17.50 16.67 -23.58
C MET A 28 -16.51 17.58 -24.30
N LYS A 29 -16.83 18.86 -24.47
CA LYS A 29 -15.91 19.85 -25.07
C LYS A 29 -14.69 20.10 -24.17
N GLN A 30 -14.87 20.09 -22.85
CA GLN A 30 -13.77 20.27 -21.89
C GLN A 30 -12.86 19.04 -21.85
N MET A 31 -13.41 17.83 -21.93
CA MET A 31 -12.64 16.60 -22.03
C MET A 31 -11.81 16.51 -23.31
N ASN A 32 -12.38 16.86 -24.47
CA ASN A 32 -11.67 16.85 -25.74
C ASN A 32 -10.50 17.86 -25.77
N ASN A 33 -10.65 19.00 -25.11
CA ASN A 33 -9.57 19.98 -25.01
C ASN A 33 -8.45 19.51 -24.09
N ALA A 34 -8.76 18.78 -23.01
CA ALA A 34 -7.76 18.19 -22.11
C ALA A 34 -6.96 17.09 -22.82
N VAL A 35 -7.61 16.22 -23.61
CA VAL A 35 -6.94 15.17 -24.39
C VAL A 35 -6.06 15.76 -25.50
N ALA A 36 -6.50 16.86 -26.15
CA ALA A 36 -5.70 17.53 -27.18
C ALA A 36 -4.45 18.24 -26.63
N GLN A 37 -4.47 18.67 -25.37
CA GLN A 37 -3.29 19.24 -24.72
C GLN A 37 -2.25 18.16 -24.36
N VAL A 38 -2.69 17.00 -23.89
CA VAL A 38 -1.78 15.89 -23.58
C VAL A 38 -1.12 15.35 -24.85
N GLN A 39 -1.80 15.34 -25.99
CA GLN A 39 -1.27 14.86 -27.26
C GLN A 39 -0.31 15.84 -27.95
N ARG A 40 -0.42 17.15 -27.68
CA ARG A 40 0.54 18.15 -28.18
C ARG A 40 1.85 18.22 -27.40
N GLN A 41 1.87 17.76 -26.16
CA GLN A 41 3.11 17.66 -25.38
C GLN A 41 3.99 16.47 -25.77
N ASN A 42 3.45 15.48 -26.48
CA ASN A 42 4.22 14.30 -26.87
C ASN A 42 4.81 14.34 -28.32
N THR A 43 4.73 15.47 -29.03
CA THR A 43 5.19 15.53 -30.44
C THR A 43 6.26 16.56 -30.73
N GLU A 44 6.67 17.38 -29.76
CA GLU A 44 7.76 18.35 -29.94
C GLU A 44 8.74 18.28 -28.77
N GLU A 45 9.55 17.24 -28.69
CA GLU A 45 10.85 17.29 -28.01
C GLU A 45 11.72 16.13 -28.49
N THR A 46 12.26 16.30 -29.67
CA THR A 46 13.54 15.67 -30.02
C THR A 46 14.52 16.83 -30.20
N VAL A 47 15.61 16.79 -29.45
CA VAL A 47 16.81 17.62 -29.44
C VAL A 47 16.84 18.69 -28.34
N THR A 48 17.37 18.33 -27.22
CA THR A 48 18.58 18.81 -26.53
C THR A 48 18.56 18.24 -25.12
N GLU A 49 19.48 17.29 -24.86
CA GLU A 49 19.80 16.80 -23.52
C GLU A 49 20.31 17.96 -22.67
N GLU A 50 19.46 18.41 -21.75
CA GLU A 50 19.92 18.98 -20.50
C GLU A 50 19.25 18.17 -19.41
N GLN A 51 20.04 17.23 -18.87
CA GLN A 51 19.64 16.33 -17.80
C GLN A 51 19.31 17.17 -16.56
N THR A 52 18.04 17.55 -16.43
CA THR A 52 17.47 17.79 -15.12
C THR A 52 17.37 16.42 -14.45
N PRO A 53 18.03 16.20 -13.29
CA PRO A 53 17.86 14.94 -12.58
C PRO A 53 16.36 14.70 -12.38
N PRO A 54 15.84 13.46 -12.52
CA PRO A 54 14.46 13.18 -12.19
C PRO A 54 14.26 13.68 -10.76
N GLU A 55 13.31 14.59 -10.58
CA GLU A 55 12.78 14.94 -9.28
C GLU A 55 12.44 13.59 -8.63
N LYS A 56 13.29 13.17 -7.69
CA LYS A 56 13.04 12.00 -6.88
C LYS A 56 11.67 12.25 -6.27
N GLU A 57 10.66 11.52 -6.74
CA GLU A 57 9.57 11.19 -5.84
C GLU A 57 10.28 10.67 -4.61
N GLU A 58 10.38 11.47 -3.58
CA GLU A 58 10.82 11.03 -2.27
C GLU A 58 9.82 9.95 -1.91
N SER A 59 10.21 8.72 -2.21
CA SER A 59 9.48 7.56 -1.71
C SER A 59 9.44 7.78 -0.20
N ASN A 60 8.25 8.07 0.30
CA ASN A 60 8.02 8.41 1.70
C ASN A 60 8.18 7.13 2.52
N ILE A 61 9.42 6.58 2.50
CA ILE A 61 9.80 5.38 3.23
C ILE A 61 9.80 5.78 4.70
N GLY A 62 8.99 5.08 5.47
CA GLY A 62 8.91 5.28 6.91
C GLY A 62 10.21 4.88 7.62
N PRO A 63 10.36 5.25 8.90
CA PRO A 63 11.49 4.83 9.70
C PRO A 63 11.62 3.30 9.75
N MET A 64 12.85 2.80 9.67
CA MET A 64 13.15 1.37 9.66
C MET A 64 13.60 0.90 11.05
N TYR A 65 13.07 -0.25 11.51
CA TYR A 65 13.46 -0.92 12.74
C TYR A 65 13.94 -2.35 12.43
N LYS A 66 15.20 -2.64 12.74
CA LYS A 66 15.81 -3.93 12.45
C LYS A 66 15.62 -4.90 13.61
N LEU A 67 15.19 -6.13 13.28
CA LEU A 67 15.11 -7.23 14.22
C LEU A 67 16.29 -8.20 14.00
N ASP A 68 16.87 -8.70 15.10
CA ASP A 68 17.93 -9.69 15.03
C ASP A 68 17.46 -10.98 14.36
N THR A 69 18.40 -11.66 13.72
CA THR A 69 18.19 -12.97 13.09
C THR A 69 17.60 -13.99 14.08
N MET A 70 16.60 -14.72 13.61
CA MET A 70 16.01 -15.85 14.33
C MET A 70 16.19 -17.14 13.56
N ILE A 71 16.39 -18.23 14.30
CA ILE A 71 16.47 -19.59 13.75
C ILE A 71 15.39 -20.42 14.45
N VAL A 72 14.51 -21.03 13.68
CA VAL A 72 13.40 -21.84 14.18
C VAL A 72 13.25 -23.12 13.40
N ASN A 73 12.82 -24.20 14.05
CA ASN A 73 12.42 -25.41 13.36
C ASN A 73 11.02 -25.24 12.75
N LEU A 74 10.82 -25.75 11.54
CA LEU A 74 9.51 -25.77 10.87
C LEU A 74 8.72 -27.03 11.27
N ALA A 75 7.39 -26.96 11.05
CA ALA A 75 6.45 -28.07 11.35
C ALA A 75 6.52 -29.22 10.32
N ASP A 76 7.58 -29.30 9.52
CA ASP A 76 7.73 -30.36 8.54
C ASP A 76 7.88 -31.73 9.18
N GLN A 77 7.36 -32.77 8.52
CA GLN A 77 7.46 -34.16 8.97
C GLN A 77 8.94 -34.56 9.14
N GLY A 78 9.29 -34.97 10.36
CA GLY A 78 10.63 -35.36 10.74
C GLY A 78 11.48 -34.26 11.38
N GLY A 79 10.98 -33.03 11.55
CA GLY A 79 11.60 -31.96 12.35
C GLY A 79 13.00 -31.53 11.88
N LYS A 80 13.36 -31.82 10.60
CA LYS A 80 14.70 -31.67 10.08
C LYS A 80 14.95 -30.33 9.37
N ARG A 81 13.90 -29.52 9.17
CA ARG A 81 14.04 -28.24 8.48
C ARG A 81 14.02 -27.10 9.48
N TYR A 82 14.95 -26.19 9.32
CA TYR A 82 14.96 -24.95 10.07
C TYR A 82 14.95 -23.74 9.12
N LEU A 83 14.28 -22.71 9.56
CA LEU A 83 14.22 -21.41 8.91
C LEU A 83 15.14 -20.44 9.66
N ARG A 84 16.07 -19.84 8.92
CA ARG A 84 16.84 -18.67 9.36
C ARG A 84 16.26 -17.44 8.71
N ILE A 85 15.82 -16.48 9.52
CA ILE A 85 15.10 -15.30 9.07
C ILE A 85 15.62 -14.05 9.77
N THR A 86 15.83 -12.99 8.99
CA THR A 86 16.09 -11.63 9.46
C THR A 86 15.03 -10.71 8.89
N MET A 87 14.50 -9.82 9.71
CA MET A 87 13.40 -8.93 9.37
C MET A 87 13.73 -7.49 9.68
N GLU A 88 13.22 -6.59 8.84
CA GLU A 88 13.20 -5.16 9.10
C GLU A 88 11.75 -4.67 9.00
N PHE A 89 11.33 -3.87 9.96
CA PHE A 89 10.00 -3.30 10.02
C PHE A 89 10.06 -1.86 9.51
N GLU A 90 9.25 -1.54 8.53
CA GLU A 90 8.98 -0.18 8.15
C GLU A 90 7.80 0.34 8.98
N LEU A 91 8.02 1.45 9.66
CA LEU A 91 6.98 2.12 10.43
C LEU A 91 6.20 3.05 9.52
N LYS A 92 4.93 3.32 9.84
CA LYS A 92 4.21 4.40 9.14
C LYS A 92 4.98 5.70 9.26
N PRO A 93 4.95 6.57 8.22
CA PRO A 93 5.54 7.89 8.30
C PRO A 93 5.01 8.64 9.53
N LEU A 94 5.92 9.16 10.33
CA LEU A 94 5.68 9.81 11.61
C LEU A 94 6.49 11.11 11.65
N GLU A 95 6.07 12.05 12.47
CA GLU A 95 6.90 13.20 12.80
C GLU A 95 8.12 12.79 13.63
N GLN A 96 9.21 13.57 13.56
CA GLN A 96 10.50 13.19 14.17
C GLN A 96 10.40 12.81 15.64
N HIS A 97 9.56 13.48 16.42
CA HIS A 97 9.38 13.18 17.85
C HIS A 97 8.59 11.89 18.09
N GLU A 98 7.64 11.56 17.23
CA GLU A 98 6.86 10.33 17.29
C GLU A 98 7.71 9.09 16.98
N VAL A 99 8.68 9.22 16.06
CA VAL A 99 9.62 8.15 15.72
C VAL A 99 10.35 7.65 16.97
N THR A 100 10.86 8.56 17.79
CA THR A 100 11.57 8.21 19.04
C THR A 100 10.66 7.43 19.99
N GLU A 101 9.41 7.87 20.16
CA GLU A 101 8.46 7.21 21.04
C GLU A 101 8.09 5.81 20.58
N VAL A 102 7.94 5.61 19.26
CA VAL A 102 7.61 4.30 18.68
C VAL A 102 8.81 3.35 18.77
N VAL A 103 10.03 3.83 18.51
CA VAL A 103 11.25 3.03 18.66
C VAL A 103 11.42 2.60 20.11
N GLU A 104 11.24 3.51 21.08
CA GLU A 104 11.27 3.14 22.51
C GLU A 104 10.20 2.12 22.89
N GLU A 105 8.99 2.21 22.31
CA GLU A 105 7.96 1.21 22.53
C GLU A 105 8.36 -0.15 21.98
N LEU A 106 8.93 -0.20 20.75
CA LEU A 106 9.44 -1.42 20.14
C LEU A 106 10.51 -2.08 21.00
N ASP A 107 11.48 -1.29 21.50
CA ASP A 107 12.54 -1.79 22.35
C ASP A 107 11.99 -2.36 23.67
N LYS A 108 11.07 -1.66 24.32
CA LYS A 108 10.43 -2.13 25.56
C LYS A 108 9.60 -3.39 25.36
N ARG A 109 9.02 -3.56 24.14
CA ARG A 109 8.19 -4.73 23.79
C ARG A 109 8.94 -5.80 23.01
N LEU A 110 10.22 -5.61 22.74
CA LEU A 110 11.03 -6.52 21.94
C LEU A 110 10.87 -8.01 22.36
N PRO A 111 10.89 -8.36 23.67
CA PRO A 111 10.65 -9.74 24.08
C PRO A 111 9.27 -10.27 23.66
N GLN A 112 8.21 -9.44 23.76
CA GLN A 112 6.85 -9.80 23.37
C GLN A 112 6.71 -9.98 21.86
N LEU A 113 7.36 -9.09 21.08
CA LEU A 113 7.36 -9.17 19.61
C LEU A 113 8.09 -10.42 19.14
N ARG A 114 9.26 -10.72 19.72
CA ARG A 114 10.02 -11.94 19.40
C ARG A 114 9.25 -13.21 19.77
N ASP A 115 8.61 -13.25 20.92
CA ASP A 115 7.77 -14.37 21.36
C ASP A 115 6.61 -14.59 20.39
N ALA A 116 5.91 -13.54 19.99
CA ALA A 116 4.81 -13.64 19.02
C ALA A 116 5.26 -14.23 17.68
N ILE A 117 6.44 -13.84 17.18
CA ILE A 117 7.03 -14.40 15.96
C ILE A 117 7.42 -15.87 16.16
N LEU A 118 8.01 -16.20 17.31
CA LEU A 118 8.37 -17.57 17.66
C LEU A 118 7.17 -18.50 17.87
N MET A 119 5.98 -17.97 18.06
CA MET A 119 4.72 -18.76 18.06
C MET A 119 4.19 -19.00 16.64
N ILE A 120 4.45 -18.09 15.70
CA ILE A 120 3.97 -18.18 14.31
C ILE A 120 4.89 -19.09 13.48
N LEU A 121 6.20 -18.84 13.48
CA LEU A 121 7.15 -19.49 12.57
C LEU A 121 7.21 -21.01 12.69
N PRO A 122 7.29 -21.62 13.91
CA PRO A 122 7.37 -23.06 14.06
C PRO A 122 6.07 -23.79 13.67
N ALA A 123 4.95 -23.07 13.56
CA ALA A 123 3.69 -23.65 13.11
C ALA A 123 3.61 -23.77 11.58
N LYS A 124 4.57 -23.22 10.82
CA LYS A 124 4.61 -23.25 9.34
C LYS A 124 5.39 -24.45 8.83
N GLN A 125 4.91 -25.04 7.73
CA GLN A 125 5.65 -26.01 6.94
C GLN A 125 6.41 -25.31 5.81
N TYR A 126 7.44 -25.95 5.28
CA TYR A 126 8.17 -25.44 4.12
C TYR A 126 7.23 -25.14 2.93
N ALA A 127 6.26 -26.02 2.70
CA ALA A 127 5.28 -25.82 1.62
C ALA A 127 4.49 -24.50 1.76
N ASP A 128 4.21 -24.07 2.99
CA ASP A 128 3.44 -22.84 3.27
C ASP A 128 4.23 -21.58 2.93
N ILE A 129 5.57 -21.61 3.08
CA ILE A 129 6.43 -20.43 3.04
C ILE A 129 7.43 -20.42 1.87
N SER A 130 7.47 -21.47 1.07
CA SER A 130 8.42 -21.60 -0.05
C SER A 130 8.04 -20.72 -1.25
N THR A 131 6.77 -20.42 -1.45
CA THR A 131 6.26 -19.62 -2.56
C THR A 131 6.23 -18.13 -2.23
N THR A 132 6.21 -17.27 -3.26
CA THR A 132 6.03 -15.82 -3.08
C THR A 132 4.73 -15.52 -2.34
N ALA A 133 3.62 -16.16 -2.72
CA ALA A 133 2.33 -15.99 -2.06
C ALA A 133 2.39 -16.40 -0.58
N GLY A 134 3.06 -17.52 -0.25
CA GLY A 134 3.26 -17.96 1.12
C GLY A 134 4.09 -16.99 1.95
N LYS A 135 5.15 -16.40 1.37
CA LYS A 135 5.95 -15.36 2.05
C LYS A 135 5.13 -14.09 2.31
N ILE A 136 4.26 -13.69 1.37
CA ILE A 136 3.37 -12.55 1.56
C ILE A 136 2.39 -12.85 2.69
N ALA A 137 1.73 -14.00 2.67
CA ALA A 137 0.80 -14.40 3.74
C ALA A 137 1.47 -14.45 5.12
N LEU A 138 2.71 -14.98 5.20
CA LEU A 138 3.48 -14.99 6.44
C LEU A 138 3.81 -13.58 6.93
N ARG A 139 4.19 -12.67 6.02
CA ARG A 139 4.45 -11.25 6.33
C ARG A 139 3.22 -10.59 6.95
N ASP A 140 2.06 -10.77 6.29
CA ASP A 140 0.80 -10.15 6.70
C ASP A 140 0.34 -10.69 8.07
N GLU A 141 0.51 -11.98 8.31
CA GLU A 141 0.18 -12.62 9.58
C GLU A 141 1.07 -12.08 10.72
N ILE A 142 2.39 -12.00 10.50
CA ILE A 142 3.32 -11.44 11.49
C ILE A 142 2.97 -9.97 11.72
N MET A 143 2.80 -9.17 10.68
CA MET A 143 2.49 -7.74 10.77
C MET A 143 1.20 -7.49 11.56
N ALA A 144 0.13 -8.23 11.26
CA ALA A 144 -1.14 -8.12 11.98
C ALA A 144 -0.99 -8.45 13.47
N LYS A 145 -0.22 -9.50 13.77
CA LYS A 145 0.03 -9.92 15.16
C LYS A 145 0.84 -8.87 15.92
N LEU A 146 1.91 -8.34 15.33
CA LEU A 146 2.79 -7.36 15.97
C LEU A 146 2.08 -6.02 16.18
N ASN A 147 1.31 -5.55 15.19
CA ASN A 147 0.52 -4.33 15.31
C ASN A 147 -0.51 -4.40 16.46
N GLY A 148 -0.96 -5.58 16.82
CA GLY A 148 -1.83 -5.77 18.00
C GLY A 148 -1.17 -5.45 19.34
N TYR A 149 0.15 -5.41 19.42
CA TYR A 149 0.89 -5.05 20.64
C TYR A 149 1.24 -3.57 20.70
N LEU A 150 1.38 -2.89 19.55
CA LEU A 150 1.79 -1.49 19.49
C LEU A 150 0.64 -0.54 19.83
N LYS A 151 0.97 0.55 20.53
CA LYS A 151 0.01 1.59 20.95
C LYS A 151 0.35 2.98 20.40
N LYS A 152 1.63 3.25 20.14
CA LYS A 152 2.12 4.57 19.74
C LYS A 152 2.40 4.68 18.25
N GLY A 153 2.58 3.57 17.55
CA GLY A 153 2.86 3.52 16.12
C GLY A 153 2.28 2.31 15.44
N GLN A 154 2.60 2.15 14.17
CA GLN A 154 2.14 1.02 13.38
C GLN A 154 3.23 0.59 12.40
N ILE A 155 3.44 -0.72 12.28
CA ILE A 155 4.25 -1.33 11.21
C ILE A 155 3.43 -1.25 9.93
N SER A 156 3.97 -0.59 8.90
CA SER A 156 3.37 -0.47 7.57
C SER A 156 3.74 -1.66 6.69
N THR A 157 4.97 -2.16 6.83
CA THR A 157 5.48 -3.29 6.06
C THR A 157 6.58 -4.02 6.83
N ILE A 158 6.76 -5.32 6.53
CA ILE A 158 7.86 -6.13 7.02
C ILE A 158 8.68 -6.60 5.82
N TYR A 159 9.98 -6.36 5.85
CA TYR A 159 10.93 -6.85 4.87
C TYR A 159 11.68 -8.05 5.43
N PHE A 160 11.71 -9.16 4.69
CA PHE A 160 12.58 -10.29 4.98
C PHE A 160 13.93 -10.03 4.30
N THR A 161 14.92 -9.57 5.06
CA THR A 161 16.28 -9.29 4.56
C THR A 161 17.12 -10.55 4.46
N GLU A 162 16.74 -11.59 5.19
CA GLU A 162 17.27 -12.94 5.06
C GLU A 162 16.13 -13.94 5.24
N PHE A 163 16.07 -14.96 4.37
CA PHE A 163 15.05 -16.01 4.42
C PHE A 163 15.62 -17.31 3.84
N VAL A 164 16.22 -18.12 4.68
CA VAL A 164 16.90 -19.36 4.27
C VAL A 164 16.30 -20.55 5.00
N VAL A 165 15.88 -21.57 4.25
CA VAL A 165 15.41 -22.85 4.79
C VAL A 165 16.44 -23.92 4.48
N GLN A 166 16.84 -24.68 5.46
CA GLN A 166 17.77 -25.79 5.35
C GLN A 166 17.19 -27.03 6.02
#